data_49f05e6936ca8de8fdaebec7c166101f
#
_entry.id   49f05e6936ca8de8fdaebec7c166101f
#
_cell.length_a   1.000
_cell.length_b   1.000
_cell.length_c   1.000
_cell.angle_alpha   90.00
_cell.angle_beta   90.00
_cell.angle_gamma   90.00
#
_symmetry.space_group_name_H-M   'P 1'
#
loop_
_entity.id
_entity.type
_entity.pdbx_description
1 polymer ?
#
loop_
_entity_poly.entity_id
_entity_poly.type
_entity_poly.pdbx_seq_one_letter_code
_entity_poly.pdbx_strand_id
1 'polypeptide(L)'
;EMKENTLLMQPTRAMLKAMPGLHVARKAGLATLALCMLSGAALAQRGAVQPPEHANQEPVNHLPNPYETQRDFGTLPDGRNWGSVSAVNIDIDGVHVWAGDRCGSNSCATSSVDPIVKLDPQGNVVQSFGADLIIWPHGMDVDPDGNVWVVDARAANARELEENPAATGKGHTVLKFSPNGELLMTLGTGGEAGDPPTHFDSPNDVLVAPNGNIFVADTHGAQFQDEAGPTAKSRISIYAPDGSFIKSFGEWGFKDGQFRSPHS
;
A
#
# COMPACT_ATOMS: atom_id res chain seq x y z
N GLU A 1 -48.22 -14.92 -32.97
CA GLU A 1 -48.80 -16.18 -32.42
C GLU A 1 -47.71 -16.98 -31.68
N MET A 2 -48.02 -17.27 -30.46
CA MET A 2 -47.58 -18.29 -29.50
C MET A 2 -46.76 -17.70 -28.34
N LYS A 3 -47.48 -17.33 -27.32
CA LYS A 3 -47.80 -17.98 -26.02
C LYS A 3 -46.61 -18.06 -25.05
N GLU A 4 -46.75 -17.19 -24.05
CA GLU A 4 -46.12 -17.24 -22.71
C GLU A 4 -46.25 -18.62 -22.07
N ASN A 5 -45.20 -19.01 -21.30
CA ASN A 5 -45.37 -19.97 -20.23
C ASN A 5 -44.55 -19.51 -19.02
N THR A 6 -45.24 -18.85 -18.11
CA THR A 6 -44.82 -18.54 -16.77
C THR A 6 -44.94 -19.77 -15.89
N LEU A 7 -43.88 -20.26 -15.31
CA LEU A 7 -43.92 -21.32 -14.28
C LEU A 7 -43.59 -20.72 -12.90
N LEU A 8 -44.66 -20.52 -12.13
CA LEU A 8 -44.63 -20.18 -10.72
C LEU A 8 -44.31 -21.44 -9.89
N MET A 9 -43.18 -21.46 -9.17
CA MET A 9 -42.92 -22.44 -8.11
C MET A 9 -43.32 -21.88 -6.75
N GLN A 10 -44.31 -22.53 -6.13
CA GLN A 10 -44.72 -22.30 -4.73
C GLN A 10 -43.84 -23.04 -3.73
N PRO A 11 -43.67 -22.52 -2.51
CA PRO A 11 -42.86 -23.19 -1.47
C PRO A 11 -43.69 -24.27 -0.72
N THR A 12 -43.13 -25.46 -0.61
CA THR A 12 -43.69 -26.58 0.16
C THR A 12 -43.44 -26.35 1.68
N ARG A 13 -44.55 -26.34 2.43
CA ARG A 13 -44.60 -26.41 3.88
C ARG A 13 -44.19 -27.82 4.34
N ALA A 14 -43.15 -27.95 5.15
CA ALA A 14 -42.85 -29.17 5.90
C ALA A 14 -43.60 -29.13 7.26
N MET A 15 -44.42 -30.13 7.49
CA MET A 15 -45.14 -30.39 8.74
C MET A 15 -44.19 -30.83 9.85
N LEU A 16 -44.27 -30.16 10.98
CA LEU A 16 -43.67 -30.57 12.24
C LEU A 16 -44.63 -31.54 12.94
N LYS A 17 -44.26 -32.84 13.07
CA LYS A 17 -44.98 -33.83 13.91
C LYS A 17 -44.52 -33.67 15.36
N ALA A 18 -45.48 -33.41 16.22
CA ALA A 18 -45.33 -33.45 17.69
C ALA A 18 -45.26 -34.92 18.19
N MET A 19 -44.34 -35.19 19.10
CA MET A 19 -44.34 -36.38 19.93
C MET A 19 -44.55 -35.99 21.40
N PRO A 20 -45.32 -36.79 22.15
CA PRO A 20 -45.71 -36.45 23.52
C PRO A 20 -44.76 -37.06 24.58
N GLY A 21 -44.55 -36.27 25.63
CA GLY A 21 -44.47 -36.70 27.01
C GLY A 21 -43.26 -37.48 27.48
N LEU A 22 -42.43 -36.80 28.27
CA LEU A 22 -41.79 -37.48 29.44
C LEU A 22 -41.64 -36.44 30.57
N HIS A 23 -42.45 -36.65 31.63
CA HIS A 23 -42.28 -35.99 32.92
C HIS A 23 -41.19 -36.75 33.71
N VAL A 24 -40.07 -36.11 34.02
CA VAL A 24 -39.22 -36.48 35.15
C VAL A 24 -38.54 -35.27 35.79
N ALA A 25 -38.92 -35.06 37.05
CA ALA A 25 -38.18 -34.53 38.19
C ALA A 25 -37.40 -33.19 38.06
N ARG A 26 -38.02 -32.17 38.60
CA ARG A 26 -37.34 -31.05 39.28
C ARG A 26 -36.52 -31.55 40.46
N LYS A 27 -35.19 -31.36 40.44
CA LYS A 27 -34.29 -31.00 41.56
C LYS A 27 -32.84 -31.34 41.16
N ALA A 28 -32.15 -30.40 40.59
CA ALA A 28 -30.69 -30.21 40.62
C ALA A 28 -30.34 -29.21 39.52
N GLY A 29 -30.28 -27.95 39.83
CA GLY A 29 -30.05 -26.93 38.82
C GLY A 29 -29.65 -25.56 39.36
N LEU A 30 -28.98 -25.49 40.52
CA LEU A 30 -28.48 -24.21 41.02
C LEU A 30 -26.96 -24.15 41.26
N ALA A 31 -26.21 -25.19 40.89
CA ALA A 31 -24.76 -25.22 41.12
C ALA A 31 -23.92 -25.10 39.83
N THR A 32 -24.54 -25.17 38.64
CA THR A 32 -23.77 -25.20 37.38
C THR A 32 -23.74 -23.85 36.61
N LEU A 33 -24.52 -22.86 37.06
CA LEU A 33 -24.51 -21.52 36.39
C LEU A 33 -23.45 -20.55 36.94
N ALA A 34 -22.78 -20.86 38.05
CA ALA A 34 -21.76 -20.01 38.65
C ALA A 34 -20.33 -20.25 38.09
N LEU A 35 -20.11 -21.38 37.40
CA LEU A 35 -18.77 -21.74 36.89
C LEU A 35 -18.52 -21.32 35.44
N CYS A 36 -19.57 -20.94 34.68
CA CYS A 36 -19.41 -20.45 33.31
C CYS A 36 -19.22 -18.93 33.22
N MET A 37 -19.39 -18.20 34.31
CA MET A 37 -19.18 -16.74 34.33
C MET A 37 -17.74 -16.30 34.69
N LEU A 38 -16.88 -17.25 35.12
CA LEU A 38 -15.49 -16.95 35.49
C LEU A 38 -14.47 -17.26 34.36
N SER A 39 -14.89 -17.92 33.30
CA SER A 39 -14.02 -18.17 32.14
C SER A 39 -14.16 -17.15 31.01
N GLY A 40 -15.10 -16.21 31.10
CA GLY A 40 -15.30 -15.15 30.11
C GLY A 40 -14.49 -13.87 30.34
N ALA A 41 -13.83 -13.73 31.50
CA ALA A 41 -13.12 -12.48 31.84
C ALA A 41 -11.59 -12.52 31.62
N ALA A 42 -11.04 -13.61 31.13
CA ALA A 42 -9.59 -13.77 30.95
C ALA A 42 -9.12 -13.56 29.48
N LEU A 43 -10.01 -13.25 28.55
CA LEU A 43 -9.66 -13.03 27.13
C LEU A 43 -9.78 -11.57 26.67
N ALA A 44 -10.09 -10.62 27.55
CA ALA A 44 -10.34 -9.23 27.20
C ALA A 44 -9.31 -8.23 27.75
N GLN A 45 -8.06 -8.63 27.97
CA GLN A 45 -6.98 -7.68 28.27
C GLN A 45 -5.70 -8.04 27.53
N ARG A 46 -5.75 -8.09 26.20
CA ARG A 46 -4.60 -7.59 25.44
C ARG A 46 -4.76 -6.08 25.45
N GLY A 47 -4.09 -5.43 26.43
CA GLY A 47 -4.11 -3.99 26.52
C GLY A 47 -3.77 -3.37 25.17
N ALA A 48 -4.61 -2.47 24.69
CA ALA A 48 -4.27 -1.63 23.56
C ALA A 48 -2.87 -1.04 23.83
N VAL A 49 -1.95 -1.24 22.88
CA VAL A 49 -0.61 -0.66 22.99
C VAL A 49 -0.81 0.84 22.92
N GLN A 50 -0.69 1.51 24.07
CA GLN A 50 -0.84 2.97 24.13
C GLN A 50 0.35 3.60 23.42
N PRO A 51 0.13 4.60 22.55
CA PRO A 51 1.21 5.40 22.00
C PRO A 51 2.07 5.98 23.14
N PRO A 52 3.39 6.12 22.96
CA PRO A 52 4.22 6.80 23.93
C PRO A 52 3.69 8.24 24.16
N GLU A 53 3.82 8.75 25.40
CA GLU A 53 3.27 10.05 25.82
C GLU A 53 3.65 11.20 24.86
N HIS A 54 4.87 11.15 24.29
CA HIS A 54 5.35 12.15 23.33
C HIS A 54 4.72 12.05 21.93
N ALA A 55 4.06 10.94 21.59
CA ALA A 55 3.40 10.80 20.29
C ALA A 55 2.21 11.74 20.09
N ASN A 56 1.67 12.32 21.17
CA ASN A 56 0.57 13.27 21.15
C ASN A 56 1.02 14.72 21.38
N GLN A 57 2.34 14.99 21.32
CA GLN A 57 2.82 16.37 21.45
C GLN A 57 2.58 17.12 20.15
N GLU A 58 1.99 18.30 20.25
CA GLU A 58 1.83 19.19 19.11
C GLU A 58 3.19 19.63 18.57
N PRO A 59 3.38 19.63 17.24
CA PRO A 59 4.63 20.08 16.64
C PRO A 59 4.92 21.54 17.03
N VAL A 60 6.13 21.81 17.53
CA VAL A 60 6.59 23.16 17.84
C VAL A 60 7.42 23.70 16.69
N ASN A 61 6.86 24.58 15.88
CA ASN A 61 7.53 25.21 14.75
C ASN A 61 7.80 26.69 15.03
N HIS A 62 8.82 26.97 15.83
CA HIS A 62 9.20 28.33 16.25
C HIS A 62 10.43 28.88 15.50
N LEU A 63 11.04 28.08 14.62
CA LEU A 63 12.14 28.55 13.78
C LEU A 63 11.62 29.28 12.55
N PRO A 64 12.32 30.33 12.09
CA PRO A 64 11.98 31.01 10.83
C PRO A 64 12.02 30.00 9.67
N ASN A 65 11.00 30.04 8.83
CA ASN A 65 11.02 29.26 7.58
C ASN A 65 11.96 29.93 6.57
N PRO A 66 13.10 29.31 6.20
CA PRO A 66 14.03 29.87 5.24
C PRO A 66 13.62 29.63 3.77
N TYR A 67 12.49 28.95 3.55
CA TYR A 67 12.03 28.55 2.22
C TYR A 67 10.84 29.38 1.77
N GLU A 68 10.80 29.68 0.50
CA GLU A 68 9.66 30.28 -0.18
C GLU A 68 8.93 29.21 -1.00
N THR A 69 7.62 29.11 -0.84
CA THR A 69 6.81 28.17 -1.61
C THR A 69 6.51 28.74 -2.98
N GLN A 70 7.04 28.10 -4.03
CA GLN A 70 6.62 28.35 -5.39
C GLN A 70 5.42 27.47 -5.73
N ARG A 71 4.28 28.09 -6.05
CA ARG A 71 3.09 27.40 -6.52
C ARG A 71 3.15 27.19 -8.03
N ASP A 72 2.41 26.17 -8.49
CA ASP A 72 2.24 25.87 -9.92
C ASP A 72 3.58 25.66 -10.66
N PHE A 73 4.56 25.08 -9.95
CA PHE A 73 5.83 24.70 -10.57
C PHE A 73 5.65 23.44 -11.41
N GLY A 74 6.16 23.48 -12.63
CA GLY A 74 6.12 22.37 -13.58
C GLY A 74 4.86 22.36 -14.44
N THR A 75 5.07 22.46 -15.76
CA THR A 75 4.00 22.38 -16.76
C THR A 75 4.10 21.08 -17.50
N LEU A 76 3.06 20.24 -17.36
CA LEU A 76 2.97 18.98 -18.10
C LEU A 76 2.59 19.22 -19.58
N PRO A 77 3.07 18.38 -20.52
CA PRO A 77 2.75 18.53 -21.93
C PRO A 77 1.26 18.28 -22.21
N ASP A 78 0.80 18.73 -23.38
CA ASP A 78 -0.53 18.45 -23.94
C ASP A 78 -1.71 18.88 -23.04
N GLY A 79 -1.48 19.88 -22.18
CA GLY A 79 -2.51 20.39 -21.28
C GLY A 79 -2.91 19.44 -20.14
N ARG A 80 -2.07 18.44 -19.85
CA ARG A 80 -2.26 17.57 -18.68
C ARG A 80 -2.23 18.40 -17.40
N ASN A 81 -3.07 18.01 -16.46
CA ASN A 81 -2.97 18.46 -15.08
C ASN A 81 -2.13 17.48 -14.25
N TRP A 82 -1.44 18.00 -13.26
CA TRP A 82 -0.85 17.16 -12.21
C TRP A 82 -1.93 16.40 -11.45
N GLY A 83 -1.67 15.14 -11.18
CA GLY A 83 -2.42 14.34 -10.23
C GLY A 83 -1.79 14.42 -8.84
N SER A 84 -1.93 13.34 -8.07
CA SER A 84 -1.21 13.19 -6.82
C SER A 84 0.27 12.92 -7.13
N VAL A 85 1.14 13.87 -6.84
CA VAL A 85 2.60 13.69 -6.90
C VAL A 85 3.07 13.19 -5.55
N SER A 86 3.49 11.94 -5.49
CA SER A 86 3.89 11.26 -4.25
C SER A 86 5.39 11.00 -4.15
N ALA A 87 6.11 11.14 -5.24
CA ALA A 87 7.54 10.94 -5.31
C ALA A 87 8.22 12.11 -5.97
N VAL A 88 9.30 12.59 -5.38
CA VAL A 88 10.19 13.63 -5.94
C VAL A 88 11.61 13.28 -5.56
N ASN A 89 12.54 13.33 -6.53
CA ASN A 89 13.96 13.17 -6.26
C ASN A 89 14.78 14.08 -7.18
N ILE A 90 15.97 14.47 -6.71
CA ILE A 90 16.91 15.26 -7.52
C ILE A 90 17.66 14.31 -8.45
N ASP A 91 17.80 14.68 -9.70
CA ASP A 91 18.62 13.94 -10.67
C ASP A 91 20.10 13.96 -10.26
N ILE A 92 20.88 12.98 -10.73
CA ILE A 92 22.30 12.87 -10.45
C ILE A 92 23.09 14.13 -10.85
N ASP A 93 22.58 14.92 -11.79
CA ASP A 93 23.19 16.16 -12.22
C ASP A 93 23.04 17.31 -11.20
N GLY A 94 22.25 17.10 -10.14
CA GLY A 94 22.02 18.07 -9.07
C GLY A 94 21.16 19.28 -9.48
N VAL A 95 20.54 19.24 -10.64
CA VAL A 95 19.84 20.39 -11.24
C VAL A 95 18.40 20.04 -11.62
N HIS A 96 18.20 18.93 -12.31
CA HIS A 96 16.88 18.46 -12.71
C HIS A 96 16.18 17.73 -11.56
N VAL A 97 14.86 17.68 -11.63
CA VAL A 97 14.02 17.00 -10.63
C VAL A 97 13.16 15.95 -11.31
N TRP A 98 13.19 14.76 -10.78
CA TRP A 98 12.25 13.70 -11.12
C TRP A 98 11.00 13.80 -10.26
N ALA A 99 9.84 13.55 -10.84
CA ALA A 99 8.56 13.49 -10.15
C ALA A 99 7.72 12.31 -10.62
N GLY A 100 7.08 11.63 -9.66
CA GLY A 100 6.11 10.57 -9.91
C GLY A 100 4.69 11.10 -9.80
N ASP A 101 4.04 11.27 -10.94
CA ASP A 101 2.66 11.77 -11.05
C ASP A 101 1.68 10.61 -11.23
N ARG A 102 0.56 10.64 -10.53
CA ARG A 102 -0.52 9.66 -10.70
C ARG A 102 -1.48 10.02 -11.85
N CYS A 103 -0.90 10.45 -12.98
CA CYS A 103 -1.58 10.63 -14.27
C CYS A 103 -2.79 11.58 -14.23
N GLY A 104 -2.64 12.74 -13.57
CA GLY A 104 -3.72 13.72 -13.45
C GLY A 104 -4.83 13.33 -12.48
N SER A 105 -4.65 12.26 -11.72
CA SER A 105 -5.63 11.66 -10.80
C SER A 105 -4.95 11.18 -9.52
N ASN A 106 -5.44 10.11 -8.91
CA ASN A 106 -4.79 9.37 -7.84
C ASN A 106 -4.43 7.93 -8.26
N SER A 107 -4.40 7.65 -9.54
CA SER A 107 -3.99 6.36 -10.11
C SER A 107 -3.74 6.49 -11.60
N CYS A 108 -2.75 5.76 -12.11
CA CYS A 108 -2.49 5.60 -13.53
C CYS A 108 -3.10 4.31 -14.12
N ALA A 109 -3.81 3.51 -13.32
CA ALA A 109 -4.30 2.20 -13.76
C ALA A 109 -5.19 2.25 -15.01
N THR A 110 -5.87 3.37 -15.25
CA THR A 110 -6.73 3.58 -16.42
C THR A 110 -6.18 4.63 -17.40
N SER A 111 -4.88 4.92 -17.30
CA SER A 111 -4.21 5.96 -18.11
C SER A 111 -3.04 5.37 -18.89
N SER A 112 -2.77 5.91 -20.06
CA SER A 112 -1.63 5.55 -20.93
C SER A 112 -0.54 6.64 -20.97
N VAL A 113 -0.58 7.62 -20.06
CA VAL A 113 0.43 8.67 -20.01
C VAL A 113 1.59 8.26 -19.10
N ASP A 114 2.77 8.80 -19.40
CA ASP A 114 3.96 8.56 -18.57
C ASP A 114 3.79 9.15 -17.17
N PRO A 115 3.90 8.33 -16.11
CA PRO A 115 3.81 8.80 -14.74
C PRO A 115 5.10 9.43 -14.22
N ILE A 116 6.26 9.06 -14.77
CA ILE A 116 7.54 9.56 -14.32
C ILE A 116 8.00 10.66 -15.27
N VAL A 117 8.23 11.84 -14.71
CA VAL A 117 8.63 13.02 -15.48
C VAL A 117 9.89 13.66 -14.90
N LYS A 118 10.77 14.13 -15.77
CA LYS A 118 11.96 14.93 -15.42
C LYS A 118 11.72 16.38 -15.77
N LEU A 119 11.91 17.25 -14.80
CA LEU A 119 11.73 18.70 -14.94
C LEU A 119 13.07 19.42 -14.95
N ASP A 120 13.20 20.40 -15.82
CA ASP A 120 14.29 21.37 -15.75
C ASP A 120 14.05 22.41 -14.64
N PRO A 121 15.03 23.30 -14.32
CA PRO A 121 14.86 24.35 -13.31
C PRO A 121 13.77 25.37 -13.63
N GLN A 122 13.29 25.43 -14.85
CA GLN A 122 12.19 26.29 -15.29
C GLN A 122 10.83 25.60 -15.19
N GLY A 123 10.81 24.30 -14.83
CA GLY A 123 9.60 23.50 -14.71
C GLY A 123 9.10 22.93 -16.05
N ASN A 124 9.94 22.90 -17.10
CA ASN A 124 9.57 22.22 -18.33
C ASN A 124 9.89 20.72 -18.23
N VAL A 125 9.01 19.87 -18.76
CA VAL A 125 9.27 18.44 -18.89
C VAL A 125 10.29 18.21 -19.99
N VAL A 126 11.45 17.65 -19.62
CA VAL A 126 12.54 17.34 -20.57
C VAL A 126 12.59 15.85 -20.90
N GLN A 127 11.96 14.99 -20.07
CA GLN A 127 11.86 13.56 -20.30
C GLN A 127 10.65 12.99 -19.54
N SER A 128 10.05 11.92 -20.07
CA SER A 128 9.04 11.14 -19.35
C SER A 128 9.07 9.67 -19.76
N PHE A 129 8.62 8.77 -18.90
CA PHE A 129 8.50 7.34 -19.15
C PHE A 129 7.57 6.65 -18.13
N GLY A 130 7.36 5.34 -18.34
CA GLY A 130 6.67 4.45 -17.41
C GLY A 130 5.19 4.24 -17.72
N ALA A 131 4.72 4.77 -18.85
CA ALA A 131 3.38 4.46 -19.36
C ALA A 131 3.16 2.95 -19.43
N ASP A 132 1.97 2.51 -19.07
CA ASP A 132 1.57 1.09 -19.07
C ASP A 132 2.41 0.15 -18.18
N LEU A 133 3.39 0.66 -17.42
CA LEU A 133 4.23 -0.12 -16.51
C LEU A 133 3.87 0.14 -15.05
N ILE A 134 3.58 1.38 -14.69
CA ILE A 134 3.34 1.85 -13.33
C ILE A 134 1.89 2.31 -13.20
N ILE A 135 1.21 1.87 -12.15
CA ILE A 135 -0.18 2.26 -11.91
C ILE A 135 -0.36 3.14 -10.67
N TRP A 136 0.54 3.05 -9.72
CA TRP A 136 0.42 3.83 -8.49
C TRP A 136 1.80 4.22 -7.92
N PRO A 137 2.54 5.12 -8.63
CA PRO A 137 3.85 5.54 -8.16
C PRO A 137 3.74 6.13 -6.76
N HIS A 138 4.73 5.80 -5.88
CA HIS A 138 4.72 6.27 -4.50
C HIS A 138 6.07 6.84 -4.06
N GLY A 139 7.11 6.03 -3.88
CA GLY A 139 8.46 6.46 -3.54
C GLY A 139 9.41 6.36 -4.73
N MET A 140 10.53 7.07 -4.66
CA MET A 140 11.49 7.14 -5.76
C MET A 140 12.90 7.43 -5.24
N ASP A 141 13.91 6.87 -5.92
CA ASP A 141 15.32 7.23 -5.69
C ASP A 141 16.07 7.31 -7.03
N VAL A 142 17.19 8.02 -7.05
CA VAL A 142 18.10 8.10 -8.19
C VAL A 142 19.47 7.59 -7.73
N ASP A 143 19.89 6.43 -8.28
CA ASP A 143 21.16 5.82 -7.90
C ASP A 143 22.38 6.58 -8.48
N PRO A 144 23.61 6.30 -8.01
CA PRO A 144 24.82 6.98 -8.48
C PRO A 144 25.11 6.81 -9.98
N ASP A 145 24.49 5.86 -10.66
CA ASP A 145 24.61 5.66 -12.11
C ASP A 145 23.52 6.42 -12.89
N GLY A 146 22.64 7.16 -12.16
CA GLY A 146 21.54 7.92 -12.73
C GLY A 146 20.30 7.08 -13.06
N ASN A 147 20.25 5.80 -12.62
CA ASN A 147 19.05 5.00 -12.79
C ASN A 147 17.96 5.48 -11.84
N VAL A 148 16.74 5.50 -12.31
CA VAL A 148 15.56 5.92 -11.54
C VAL A 148 14.86 4.69 -10.98
N TRP A 149 14.76 4.64 -9.67
CA TRP A 149 14.03 3.61 -8.95
C TRP A 149 12.66 4.14 -8.55
N VAL A 150 11.62 3.36 -8.80
CA VAL A 150 10.24 3.77 -8.54
C VAL A 150 9.48 2.65 -7.86
N VAL A 151 8.78 2.99 -6.79
CA VAL A 151 7.84 2.09 -6.13
C VAL A 151 6.47 2.19 -6.81
N ASP A 152 5.92 1.06 -7.25
CA ASP A 152 4.52 0.91 -7.66
C ASP A 152 3.75 0.22 -6.52
N ALA A 153 3.13 1.01 -5.67
CA ALA A 153 2.83 0.60 -4.30
C ALA A 153 1.62 -0.32 -4.13
N ARG A 154 0.68 -0.37 -5.06
CA ARG A 154 -0.52 -1.21 -4.95
C ARG A 154 -0.96 -1.78 -6.29
N ALA A 155 -1.66 -2.90 -6.26
CA ALA A 155 -2.37 -3.41 -7.43
C ALA A 155 -3.57 -2.52 -7.80
N ALA A 156 -4.03 -2.68 -9.04
CA ALA A 156 -5.28 -2.09 -9.51
C ALA A 156 -6.46 -2.68 -8.73
N ASN A 157 -7.41 -1.83 -8.34
CA ASN A 157 -8.63 -2.27 -7.70
C ASN A 157 -9.65 -2.82 -8.73
N ALA A 158 -10.73 -3.43 -8.25
CA ALA A 158 -11.73 -4.08 -9.11
C ALA A 158 -12.33 -3.14 -10.17
N ARG A 159 -12.60 -1.89 -9.83
CA ARG A 159 -13.13 -0.89 -10.76
C ARG A 159 -12.09 -0.53 -11.83
N GLU A 160 -10.85 -0.31 -11.44
CA GLU A 160 -9.75 0.00 -12.36
C GLU A 160 -9.52 -1.17 -13.34
N LEU A 161 -9.64 -2.42 -12.86
CA LEU A 161 -9.53 -3.62 -13.71
C LEU A 161 -10.73 -3.79 -14.66
N GLU A 162 -11.92 -3.37 -14.25
CA GLU A 162 -13.09 -3.34 -15.13
C GLU A 162 -12.92 -2.31 -16.25
N GLU A 163 -12.37 -1.13 -15.93
CA GLU A 163 -12.12 -0.05 -16.90
C GLU A 163 -10.89 -0.35 -17.78
N ASN A 164 -9.84 -0.96 -17.23
CA ASN A 164 -8.60 -1.34 -17.93
C ASN A 164 -8.06 -2.70 -17.46
N PRO A 165 -8.47 -3.82 -18.09
CA PRO A 165 -7.95 -5.16 -17.76
C PRO A 165 -6.43 -5.31 -17.91
N ALA A 166 -5.76 -4.46 -18.72
CA ALA A 166 -4.31 -4.50 -18.90
C ALA A 166 -3.52 -4.02 -17.65
N ALA A 167 -4.20 -3.46 -16.64
CA ALA A 167 -3.62 -3.15 -15.35
C ALA A 167 -3.41 -4.40 -14.46
N THR A 168 -3.94 -5.57 -14.87
CA THR A 168 -3.70 -6.86 -14.18
C THR A 168 -2.20 -7.16 -14.13
N GLY A 169 -1.72 -7.63 -12.98
CA GLY A 169 -0.32 -8.01 -12.79
C GLY A 169 0.63 -6.82 -12.61
N LYS A 170 0.11 -5.62 -12.30
CA LYS A 170 0.92 -4.43 -11.99
C LYS A 170 0.73 -4.02 -10.54
N GLY A 171 1.72 -3.27 -10.02
CA GLY A 171 1.74 -2.85 -8.62
C GLY A 171 2.38 -3.86 -7.67
N HIS A 172 2.58 -3.48 -6.43
CA HIS A 172 3.33 -4.21 -5.40
C HIS A 172 4.79 -4.51 -5.82
N THR A 173 5.40 -3.61 -6.57
CA THR A 173 6.74 -3.77 -7.15
C THR A 173 7.63 -2.55 -6.91
N VAL A 174 8.93 -2.77 -7.03
CA VAL A 174 9.93 -1.71 -7.18
C VAL A 174 10.59 -1.90 -8.54
N LEU A 175 10.58 -0.86 -9.36
CA LEU A 175 11.05 -0.86 -10.74
C LEU A 175 12.31 -0.01 -10.85
N LYS A 176 13.35 -0.53 -11.50
CA LYS A 176 14.55 0.21 -11.86
C LYS A 176 14.52 0.56 -13.33
N PHE A 177 14.66 1.82 -13.66
CA PHE A 177 14.77 2.31 -15.03
C PHE A 177 16.16 2.87 -15.29
N SER A 178 16.64 2.71 -16.52
CA SER A 178 17.84 3.43 -16.98
C SER A 178 17.59 4.94 -16.99
N PRO A 179 18.64 5.77 -17.10
CA PRO A 179 18.48 7.21 -17.31
C PRO A 179 17.62 7.57 -18.51
N ASN A 180 17.46 6.66 -19.46
CA ASN A 180 16.65 6.84 -20.68
C ASN A 180 15.23 6.27 -20.57
N GLY A 181 14.85 5.71 -19.40
CA GLY A 181 13.51 5.15 -19.16
C GLY A 181 13.33 3.69 -19.59
N GLU A 182 14.41 2.95 -19.87
CA GLU A 182 14.32 1.51 -20.13
C GLU A 182 14.20 0.74 -18.83
N LEU A 183 13.24 -0.18 -18.70
CA LEU A 183 13.08 -1.04 -17.53
C LEU A 183 14.25 -2.04 -17.44
N LEU A 184 15.06 -1.93 -16.37
CA LEU A 184 16.25 -2.74 -16.12
C LEU A 184 16.01 -3.86 -15.13
N MET A 185 15.16 -3.63 -14.11
CA MET A 185 14.90 -4.59 -13.02
C MET A 185 13.51 -4.39 -12.44
N THR A 186 12.92 -5.50 -11.99
CA THR A 186 11.69 -5.50 -11.19
C THR A 186 11.93 -6.33 -9.94
N LEU A 187 11.69 -5.75 -8.76
CA LEU A 187 11.61 -6.46 -7.48
C LEU A 187 10.13 -6.60 -7.10
N GLY A 188 9.77 -7.73 -6.52
CA GLY A 188 8.37 -8.06 -6.19
C GLY A 188 7.67 -8.83 -7.30
N THR A 189 6.48 -9.31 -7.01
CA THR A 189 5.60 -10.00 -7.97
C THR A 189 4.44 -9.08 -8.34
N GLY A 190 4.38 -8.66 -9.58
CA GLY A 190 3.39 -7.66 -10.02
C GLY A 190 1.95 -8.12 -9.79
N GLY A 191 1.15 -7.25 -9.16
CA GLY A 191 -0.25 -7.48 -8.84
C GLY A 191 -0.52 -8.35 -7.61
N GLU A 192 0.51 -8.87 -6.95
CA GLU A 192 0.37 -9.81 -5.84
C GLU A 192 1.02 -9.25 -4.57
N ALA A 193 0.21 -9.03 -3.54
CA ALA A 193 0.69 -8.67 -2.20
C ALA A 193 1.23 -9.91 -1.47
N GLY A 194 2.31 -9.77 -0.71
CA GLY A 194 2.87 -10.89 0.05
C GLY A 194 4.12 -10.56 0.85
N ASP A 195 4.91 -11.59 1.11
CA ASP A 195 6.11 -11.51 1.94
C ASP A 195 7.40 -11.71 1.12
N PRO A 196 8.54 -11.09 1.54
CA PRO A 196 9.84 -11.38 0.95
C PRO A 196 10.16 -12.89 0.96
N PRO A 197 11.00 -13.37 0.05
CA PRO A 197 11.88 -12.61 -0.84
C PRO A 197 11.26 -12.12 -2.15
N THR A 198 10.08 -12.60 -2.52
CA THR A 198 9.51 -12.44 -3.87
C THR A 198 8.33 -11.47 -3.94
N HIS A 199 7.81 -11.01 -2.81
CA HIS A 199 6.66 -10.12 -2.77
C HIS A 199 6.89 -8.93 -1.83
N PHE A 200 6.09 -7.90 -2.05
CA PHE A 200 5.82 -6.81 -1.11
C PHE A 200 4.33 -6.79 -0.79
N ASP A 201 3.98 -6.25 0.39
CA ASP A 201 2.57 -6.06 0.73
C ASP A 201 2.04 -4.72 0.20
N SER A 202 2.70 -3.65 0.59
CA SER A 202 2.39 -2.29 0.14
C SER A 202 3.66 -1.44 0.23
N PRO A 203 4.61 -1.64 -0.69
CA PRO A 203 5.86 -0.88 -0.68
C PRO A 203 5.55 0.60 -0.89
N ASN A 204 6.29 1.47 -0.20
CA ASN A 204 6.03 2.90 -0.25
C ASN A 204 7.26 3.75 -0.54
N ASP A 205 8.46 3.24 -0.26
CA ASP A 205 9.68 3.97 -0.58
C ASP A 205 10.84 3.03 -0.92
N VAL A 206 11.83 3.55 -1.64
CA VAL A 206 13.06 2.87 -2.04
C VAL A 206 14.25 3.80 -1.87
N LEU A 207 15.36 3.25 -1.36
CA LEU A 207 16.65 3.93 -1.23
C LEU A 207 17.77 3.02 -1.72
N VAL A 208 18.64 3.51 -2.57
CA VAL A 208 19.87 2.80 -2.96
C VAL A 208 21.06 3.35 -2.16
N ALA A 209 21.58 2.52 -1.28
CA ALA A 209 22.72 2.90 -0.44
C ALA A 209 24.03 3.02 -1.26
N PRO A 210 25.07 3.72 -0.75
CA PRO A 210 26.33 3.88 -1.48
C PRO A 210 27.07 2.57 -1.83
N ASN A 211 26.76 1.48 -1.12
CA ASN A 211 27.28 0.13 -1.45
C ASN A 211 26.44 -0.62 -2.49
N GLY A 212 25.42 0.02 -3.04
CA GLY A 212 24.49 -0.53 -4.02
C GLY A 212 23.34 -1.36 -3.43
N ASN A 213 23.30 -1.59 -2.12
CA ASN A 213 22.18 -2.29 -1.51
C ASN A 213 20.90 -1.46 -1.61
N ILE A 214 19.80 -2.14 -1.89
CA ILE A 214 18.49 -1.55 -2.12
C ILE A 214 17.64 -1.76 -0.88
N PHE A 215 17.18 -0.68 -0.26
CA PHE A 215 16.29 -0.68 0.89
C PHE A 215 14.88 -0.34 0.43
N VAL A 216 13.91 -1.17 0.76
CA VAL A 216 12.51 -0.96 0.40
C VAL A 216 11.68 -0.90 1.66
N ALA A 217 11.01 0.22 1.90
CA ALA A 217 10.00 0.35 2.94
C ALA A 217 8.70 -0.30 2.42
N ASP A 218 8.19 -1.27 3.17
CA ASP A 218 6.99 -2.03 2.83
C ASP A 218 5.97 -1.88 3.97
N THR A 219 5.26 -0.76 3.98
CA THR A 219 4.51 -0.31 5.15
C THR A 219 3.24 0.47 4.83
N HIS A 220 2.94 0.81 3.57
CA HIS A 220 1.86 1.74 3.24
C HIS A 220 0.49 1.29 3.75
N GLY A 221 0.20 0.00 3.72
CA GLY A 221 -1.03 -0.55 4.26
C GLY A 221 -1.20 -0.35 5.77
N ALA A 222 -0.09 -0.25 6.51
CA ALA A 222 -0.10 -0.10 7.97
C ALA A 222 -0.50 1.31 8.45
N GLN A 223 -0.40 2.34 7.61
CA GLN A 223 -0.75 3.73 7.98
C GLN A 223 -2.23 3.92 8.31
N PHE A 224 -3.09 3.06 7.78
CA PHE A 224 -4.54 3.13 8.00
C PHE A 224 -5.01 2.25 9.18
N GLN A 225 -4.08 1.68 9.95
CA GLN A 225 -4.39 0.78 11.05
C GLN A 225 -4.10 1.48 12.38
N ASP A 226 -5.14 1.76 13.15
CA ASP A 226 -5.02 2.37 14.49
C ASP A 226 -4.54 1.37 15.53
N GLU A 227 -4.72 0.07 15.29
CA GLU A 227 -4.33 -1.02 16.18
C GLU A 227 -3.48 -2.05 15.42
N ALA A 228 -2.53 -2.66 16.14
CA ALA A 228 -1.74 -3.77 15.61
C ALA A 228 -2.62 -4.95 15.22
N GLY A 229 -3.01 -5.00 13.96
CA GLY A 229 -3.56 -6.22 13.39
C GLY A 229 -2.43 -7.20 13.07
N PRO A 230 -2.67 -8.52 13.14
CA PRO A 230 -1.66 -9.53 12.78
C PRO A 230 -1.20 -9.48 11.31
N THR A 231 -1.90 -8.70 10.51
CA THR A 231 -1.65 -8.54 9.06
C THR A 231 -0.94 -7.22 8.71
N ALA A 232 -0.76 -6.30 9.68
CA ALA A 232 -0.07 -5.04 9.41
C ALA A 232 1.40 -5.29 9.09
N LYS A 233 1.82 -4.95 7.88
CA LYS A 233 3.22 -5.00 7.48
C LYS A 233 3.85 -3.63 7.75
N SER A 234 4.97 -3.62 8.44
CA SER A 234 5.73 -2.41 8.72
C SER A 234 7.20 -2.80 8.82
N ARG A 235 7.83 -2.99 7.68
CA ARG A 235 9.16 -3.57 7.56
C ARG A 235 10.01 -2.84 6.53
N ILE A 236 11.32 -3.00 6.67
CA ILE A 236 12.30 -2.64 5.63
C ILE A 236 12.90 -3.93 5.09
N SER A 237 12.83 -4.10 3.78
CA SER A 237 13.45 -5.22 3.05
C SER A 237 14.73 -4.74 2.37
N ILE A 238 15.80 -5.55 2.45
CA ILE A 238 17.11 -5.22 1.87
C ILE A 238 17.42 -6.24 0.78
N TYR A 239 17.81 -5.72 -0.38
CA TYR A 239 18.25 -6.49 -1.52
C TYR A 239 19.68 -6.09 -1.91
N ALA A 240 20.43 -7.01 -2.49
CA ALA A 240 21.72 -6.73 -3.09
C ALA A 240 21.57 -5.98 -4.43
N PRO A 241 22.65 -5.43 -5.00
CA PRO A 241 22.59 -4.68 -6.27
C PRO A 241 22.04 -5.49 -7.47
N ASP A 242 22.15 -6.82 -7.41
CA ASP A 242 21.62 -7.74 -8.43
C ASP A 242 20.15 -8.13 -8.21
N GLY A 243 19.50 -7.55 -7.17
CA GLY A 243 18.11 -7.84 -6.81
C GLY A 243 17.94 -9.07 -5.92
N SER A 244 19.01 -9.76 -5.50
CA SER A 244 18.89 -10.89 -4.58
C SER A 244 18.55 -10.42 -3.16
N PHE A 245 17.58 -11.10 -2.54
CA PHE A 245 17.12 -10.76 -1.19
C PHE A 245 18.19 -11.06 -0.13
N ILE A 246 18.45 -10.09 0.75
CA ILE A 246 19.40 -10.23 1.87
C ILE A 246 18.65 -10.53 3.16
N LYS A 247 17.77 -9.65 3.57
CA LYS A 247 16.96 -9.77 4.80
C LYS A 247 15.83 -8.75 4.82
N SER A 248 14.88 -8.94 5.74
CA SER A 248 13.98 -7.88 6.19
C SER A 248 14.01 -7.74 7.70
N PHE A 249 13.62 -6.58 8.20
CA PHE A 249 13.49 -6.29 9.62
C PHE A 249 12.36 -5.29 9.86
N GLY A 250 11.91 -5.24 11.11
CA GLY A 250 10.78 -4.42 11.52
C GLY A 250 9.47 -5.20 11.49
N GLU A 251 8.59 -4.78 12.36
CA GLU A 251 7.19 -5.18 12.44
C GLU A 251 6.36 -3.98 12.93
N TRP A 252 5.05 -4.05 12.78
CA TRP A 252 4.21 -2.97 13.26
C TRP A 252 4.22 -2.88 14.79
N GLY A 253 4.43 -1.67 15.34
CA GLY A 253 4.38 -1.44 16.78
C GLY A 253 5.13 -0.21 17.26
N PHE A 254 5.31 -0.13 18.59
CA PHE A 254 5.91 1.01 19.28
C PHE A 254 7.17 0.66 20.11
N LYS A 255 7.64 -0.59 20.04
CA LYS A 255 8.81 -1.06 20.77
C LYS A 255 10.07 -0.93 19.93
N ASP A 256 11.23 -1.13 20.54
CA ASP A 256 12.51 -1.21 19.85
C ASP A 256 12.43 -2.26 18.73
N GLY A 257 12.86 -1.88 17.53
CA GLY A 257 12.79 -2.73 16.34
C GLY A 257 11.42 -2.80 15.66
N GLN A 258 10.42 -2.08 16.20
CA GLN A 258 9.09 -1.95 15.58
C GLN A 258 8.93 -0.59 14.91
N PHE A 259 8.12 -0.54 13.88
CA PHE A 259 7.80 0.68 13.14
C PHE A 259 6.29 0.90 13.09
N ARG A 260 5.89 2.16 13.08
CA ARG A 260 4.52 2.54 12.79
C ARG A 260 4.46 3.24 11.45
N SER A 261 4.47 2.45 10.39
CA SER A 261 4.37 2.91 9.00
C SER A 261 5.45 3.95 8.60
N PRO A 262 6.75 3.60 8.64
CA PRO A 262 7.77 4.46 8.05
C PRO A 262 7.46 4.73 6.58
N HIS A 263 7.60 6.01 6.15
CA HIS A 263 7.08 6.44 4.85
C HIS A 263 8.16 6.97 3.91
N SER A 264 9.33 7.36 4.43
CA SER A 264 10.53 7.78 3.68
C SER A 264 11.73 7.89 4.62
#